data_84f52c8b87405fb6e153a4d4fb3ba4ba
#
_entry.id   84f52c8b87405fb6e153a4d4fb3ba4ba
#
_cell.length_a   1.000
_cell.length_b   1.000
_cell.length_c   1.000
_cell.angle_alpha   90.00
_cell.angle_beta   90.00
_cell.angle_gamma   90.00
#
_symmetry.space_group_name_H-M   'P 1'
#
loop_
_entity.id
_entity.type
_entity.pdbx_description
1 polymer ?
#
loop_
_entity_poly.entity_id
_entity_poly.type
_entity_poly.pdbx_seq_one_letter_code
_entity_poly.pdbx_strand_id
1 'polypeptide(L)'
;MFIDIHAHAFKTPFLQVDGRAPFPTPEQLVEHYNEIGVEQAVLLPLVGPEFYPGQGNEEILEIADRFPGRFIPFCNIHPRAINNSPTAPLSDVFKKYKDKGCKGIGEVTVNMPFNDPFMLNFFKHVEIAKMPLTFHIAHCIDNVYGI
;
A
#
# COMPACT_ATOMS: atom_id res chain seq x y z
N MET A 1 -0.61 11.93 -20.98
CA MET A 1 -0.80 10.80 -20.06
C MET A 1 -0.28 11.21 -18.69
N PHE A 2 -1.14 11.22 -17.68
CA PHE A 2 -0.74 11.44 -16.31
C PHE A 2 -0.98 10.15 -15.53
N ILE A 3 0.00 9.78 -14.68
CA ILE A 3 -0.08 8.63 -13.78
C ILE A 3 0.10 9.15 -12.36
N ASP A 4 -0.88 8.90 -11.51
CA ASP A 4 -0.74 9.14 -10.07
C ASP A 4 0.03 7.97 -9.46
N ILE A 5 1.15 8.26 -8.80
CA ILE A 5 1.99 7.21 -8.21
C ILE A 5 1.64 6.90 -6.76
N HIS A 6 0.60 7.55 -6.20
CA HIS A 6 0.23 7.38 -4.81
C HIS A 6 -1.27 7.57 -4.58
N ALA A 7 -2.03 6.49 -4.66
CA ALA A 7 -3.47 6.52 -4.46
C ALA A 7 -3.95 5.46 -3.47
N HIS A 8 -5.03 5.81 -2.77
CA HIS A 8 -5.76 4.90 -1.89
C HIS A 8 -7.23 4.93 -2.25
N ALA A 9 -7.86 3.76 -2.28
CA ALA A 9 -9.31 3.63 -2.44
C ALA A 9 -9.80 2.39 -1.71
N PHE A 10 -10.91 2.48 -1.02
CA PHE A 10 -11.49 1.40 -0.23
C PHE A 10 -12.85 0.98 -0.79
N LYS A 11 -13.08 -0.32 -0.94
CA LYS A 11 -14.38 -0.85 -1.38
C LYS A 11 -15.52 -0.48 -0.42
N THR A 12 -15.21 -0.46 0.86
CA THR A 12 -16.15 -0.05 1.90
C THR A 12 -15.72 1.31 2.43
N PRO A 13 -16.61 2.30 2.42
CA PRO A 13 -16.30 3.62 2.96
C PRO A 13 -15.77 3.52 4.39
N PHE A 14 -14.71 4.26 4.65
CA PHE A 14 -14.11 4.39 5.97
C PHE A 14 -15.07 5.06 6.96
N LEU A 15 -14.76 4.94 8.26
CA LEU A 15 -15.44 5.75 9.27
C LEU A 15 -15.34 7.23 8.89
N GLN A 16 -16.48 7.93 8.91
CA GLN A 16 -16.50 9.35 8.61
C GLN A 16 -15.85 10.14 9.76
N VAL A 17 -14.92 11.01 9.42
CA VAL A 17 -14.36 12.00 10.32
C VAL A 17 -14.88 13.36 9.85
N ASP A 18 -15.53 14.10 10.74
CA ASP A 18 -16.16 15.39 10.42
C ASP A 18 -17.10 15.34 9.18
N GLY A 19 -17.84 14.23 9.05
CA GLY A 19 -18.79 14.01 7.96
C GLY A 19 -18.15 13.68 6.60
N ARG A 20 -16.85 13.39 6.55
CA ARG A 20 -16.13 13.02 5.34
C ARG A 20 -15.44 11.68 5.51
N ALA A 21 -15.51 10.83 4.49
CA ALA A 21 -14.67 9.64 4.42
C ALA A 21 -13.23 10.08 4.10
N PRO A 22 -12.22 9.59 4.85
CA PRO A 22 -10.82 9.96 4.62
C PRO A 22 -10.28 9.45 3.28
N PHE A 23 -10.89 8.39 2.74
CA PHE A 23 -10.52 7.79 1.47
C PHE A 23 -11.74 7.62 0.57
N PRO A 24 -11.60 7.80 -0.77
CA PRO A 24 -12.67 7.57 -1.73
C PRO A 24 -12.94 6.07 -1.92
N THR A 25 -14.10 5.76 -2.51
CA THR A 25 -14.31 4.46 -3.14
C THR A 25 -13.57 4.40 -4.50
N PRO A 26 -13.31 3.19 -5.06
CA PRO A 26 -12.70 3.07 -6.38
C PRO A 26 -13.47 3.80 -7.47
N GLU A 27 -14.80 3.78 -7.42
CA GLU A 27 -15.66 4.50 -8.37
C GLU A 27 -15.47 6.00 -8.29
N GLN A 28 -15.49 6.56 -7.08
CA GLN A 28 -15.29 7.99 -6.84
C GLN A 28 -13.90 8.44 -7.31
N LEU A 29 -12.88 7.61 -7.05
CA LEU A 29 -11.53 7.91 -7.49
C LEU A 29 -11.41 7.90 -9.02
N VAL A 30 -12.00 6.93 -9.69
CA VAL A 30 -12.02 6.85 -11.17
C VAL A 30 -12.78 8.03 -11.77
N GLU A 31 -13.93 8.41 -11.20
CA GLU A 31 -14.69 9.59 -11.65
C GLU A 31 -13.86 10.86 -11.53
N HIS A 32 -13.25 11.09 -10.38
CA HIS A 32 -12.38 12.24 -10.16
C HIS A 32 -11.18 12.27 -11.13
N TYR A 33 -10.54 11.12 -11.37
CA TYR A 33 -9.43 11.03 -12.33
C TYR A 33 -9.86 11.30 -13.76
N ASN A 34 -11.09 10.94 -14.15
CA ASN A 34 -11.63 11.28 -15.47
C ASN A 34 -11.79 12.80 -15.63
N GLU A 35 -12.21 13.49 -14.57
CA GLU A 35 -12.36 14.98 -14.58
C GLU A 35 -11.03 15.70 -14.73
N ILE A 36 -9.97 15.21 -14.08
CA ILE A 36 -8.66 15.88 -14.04
C ILE A 36 -7.63 15.31 -15.04
N GLY A 37 -8.02 14.30 -15.83
CA GLY A 37 -7.18 13.73 -16.89
C GLY A 37 -6.07 12.77 -16.38
N VAL A 38 -6.24 12.14 -15.23
CA VAL A 38 -5.36 11.07 -14.75
C VAL A 38 -5.81 9.74 -15.36
N GLU A 39 -4.93 9.08 -16.09
CA GLU A 39 -5.25 7.85 -16.81
C GLU A 39 -5.09 6.60 -15.95
N GLN A 40 -4.05 6.56 -15.15
CA GLN A 40 -3.74 5.42 -14.27
C GLN A 40 -3.30 5.90 -12.90
N ALA A 41 -3.45 5.03 -11.90
CA ALA A 41 -2.91 5.27 -10.57
C ALA A 41 -2.29 4.01 -9.98
N VAL A 42 -1.21 4.18 -9.22
CA VAL A 42 -0.68 3.15 -8.33
C VAL A 42 -1.57 3.08 -7.10
N LEU A 43 -2.22 1.93 -6.92
CA LEU A 43 -3.10 1.70 -5.78
C LEU A 43 -2.33 0.98 -4.67
N LEU A 44 -2.25 1.62 -3.51
CA LEU A 44 -1.42 1.22 -2.39
C LEU A 44 -2.28 0.68 -1.24
N PRO A 45 -2.06 -0.56 -0.77
CA PRO A 45 -2.72 -1.07 0.44
C PRO A 45 -2.16 -0.45 1.71
N LEU A 46 -3.02 -0.18 2.68
CA LEU A 46 -2.63 0.25 4.01
C LEU A 46 -2.64 -0.94 4.96
N VAL A 47 -1.47 -1.52 5.19
CA VAL A 47 -1.28 -2.73 6.00
C VAL A 47 -0.45 -2.40 7.24
N GLY A 48 -1.01 -2.67 8.41
CA GLY A 48 -0.29 -2.50 9.68
C GLY A 48 -1.24 -2.21 10.83
N PRO A 49 -0.75 -2.31 12.05
CA PRO A 49 -1.55 -1.99 13.24
C PRO A 49 -1.81 -0.49 13.39
N GLU A 50 -1.12 0.34 12.64
CA GLU A 50 -1.26 1.79 12.61
C GLU A 50 -2.54 2.25 11.91
N PHE A 51 -3.18 1.36 11.13
CA PHE A 51 -4.40 1.66 10.38
C PHE A 51 -5.58 0.82 10.83
N TYR A 52 -6.74 1.47 10.95
CA TYR A 52 -8.02 0.80 11.13
C TYR A 52 -9.11 1.43 10.25
N PRO A 53 -9.83 0.62 9.49
CA PRO A 53 -9.55 -0.78 9.15
C PRO A 53 -8.35 -0.88 8.21
N GLY A 54 -7.53 -1.92 8.37
CA GLY A 54 -6.46 -2.23 7.42
C GLY A 54 -7.03 -2.71 6.09
N GLN A 55 -6.29 -2.47 5.00
CA GLN A 55 -6.65 -2.94 3.67
C GLN A 55 -5.70 -4.04 3.22
N GLY A 56 -6.23 -5.21 2.89
CA GLY A 56 -5.45 -6.35 2.42
C GLY A 56 -5.05 -6.24 0.95
N ASN A 57 -3.98 -6.95 0.58
CA ASN A 57 -3.50 -7.03 -0.79
C ASN A 57 -4.53 -7.62 -1.76
N GLU A 58 -5.37 -8.54 -1.28
CA GLU A 58 -6.43 -9.16 -2.06
C GLU A 58 -7.48 -8.14 -2.50
N GLU A 59 -7.80 -7.18 -1.66
CA GLU A 59 -8.75 -6.10 -2.02
C GLU A 59 -8.16 -5.20 -3.11
N ILE A 60 -6.87 -4.88 -3.04
CA ILE A 60 -6.18 -4.10 -4.07
C ILE A 60 -6.22 -4.80 -5.44
N LEU A 61 -5.95 -6.11 -5.46
CA LEU A 61 -6.02 -6.90 -6.68
C LEU A 61 -7.44 -6.95 -7.25
N GLU A 62 -8.43 -7.16 -6.39
CA GLU A 62 -9.84 -7.18 -6.78
C GLU A 62 -10.31 -5.83 -7.35
N ILE A 63 -9.86 -4.71 -6.76
CA ILE A 63 -10.14 -3.38 -7.31
C ILE A 63 -9.47 -3.21 -8.68
N ALA A 64 -8.21 -3.60 -8.81
CA ALA A 64 -7.49 -3.49 -10.09
C ALA A 64 -8.14 -4.33 -11.20
N ASP A 65 -8.59 -5.53 -10.89
CA ASP A 65 -9.29 -6.41 -11.83
C ASP A 65 -10.66 -5.85 -12.25
N ARG A 66 -11.35 -5.18 -11.33
CA ARG A 66 -12.65 -4.55 -11.58
C ARG A 66 -12.57 -3.29 -12.45
N PHE A 67 -11.43 -2.61 -12.43
CA PHE A 67 -11.17 -1.40 -13.23
C PHE A 67 -9.93 -1.59 -14.12
N PRO A 68 -10.02 -2.46 -15.17
CA PRO A 68 -8.88 -2.83 -15.98
C PRO A 68 -8.22 -1.62 -16.64
N GLY A 69 -6.90 -1.50 -16.50
CA GLY A 69 -6.14 -0.41 -17.06
C GLY A 69 -6.16 0.90 -16.28
N ARG A 70 -6.93 0.99 -15.19
CA ARG A 70 -7.00 2.20 -14.35
C ARG A 70 -6.06 2.14 -13.15
N PHE A 71 -5.88 0.96 -12.55
CA PHE A 71 -5.06 0.80 -11.37
C PHE A 71 -3.87 -0.12 -11.60
N ILE A 72 -2.73 0.29 -11.08
CA ILE A 72 -1.48 -0.49 -11.00
C ILE A 72 -1.40 -1.00 -9.55
N PRO A 73 -1.69 -2.28 -9.29
CA PRO A 73 -1.74 -2.78 -7.92
C PRO A 73 -0.34 -2.91 -7.33
N PHE A 74 -0.16 -2.40 -6.12
CA PHE A 74 0.96 -2.69 -5.25
C PHE A 74 0.53 -3.67 -4.16
N CYS A 75 1.49 -4.33 -3.55
CA CYS A 75 1.26 -5.14 -2.36
C CYS A 75 2.04 -4.58 -1.18
N ASN A 76 1.62 -4.94 0.03
CA ASN A 76 2.35 -4.58 1.23
C ASN A 76 2.28 -5.70 2.26
N ILE A 77 3.22 -5.70 3.20
CA ILE A 77 3.26 -6.58 4.35
C ILE A 77 3.96 -5.86 5.49
N HIS A 78 3.43 -5.97 6.69
CA HIS A 78 4.09 -5.41 7.86
C HIS A 78 5.44 -6.14 8.10
N PRO A 79 6.56 -5.44 8.41
CA PRO A 79 7.87 -6.06 8.61
C PRO A 79 7.91 -7.14 9.70
N ARG A 80 6.99 -7.09 10.66
CA ARG A 80 6.84 -8.11 11.72
C ARG A 80 5.88 -9.26 11.36
N ALA A 81 5.37 -9.27 10.13
CA ALA A 81 4.47 -10.34 9.70
C ALA A 81 5.16 -11.71 9.68
N ILE A 82 4.37 -12.77 9.49
CA ILE A 82 4.73 -14.19 9.47
C ILE A 82 5.05 -14.72 10.88
N ASN A 83 6.18 -14.33 11.48
CA ASN A 83 6.62 -14.93 12.75
C ASN A 83 7.23 -13.91 13.74
N ASN A 84 7.01 -12.61 13.50
CA ASN A 84 7.56 -11.53 14.32
C ASN A 84 9.07 -11.69 14.57
N SER A 85 9.83 -12.00 13.53
CA SER A 85 11.28 -12.19 13.58
C SER A 85 12.00 -11.28 12.60
N PRO A 86 13.16 -10.68 12.97
CA PRO A 86 13.98 -9.92 12.04
C PRO A 86 14.65 -10.80 10.96
N THR A 87 14.36 -12.08 10.93
CA THR A 87 14.81 -13.05 9.91
C THR A 87 13.64 -13.73 9.21
N ALA A 88 12.43 -13.17 9.32
CA ALA A 88 11.24 -13.72 8.67
C ALA A 88 11.43 -13.84 7.14
N PRO A 89 11.00 -14.95 6.50
CA PRO A 89 11.18 -15.19 5.07
C PRO A 89 10.12 -14.44 4.24
N LEU A 90 10.22 -13.13 4.13
CA LEU A 90 9.21 -12.28 3.47
C LEU A 90 9.18 -12.44 1.93
N SER A 91 10.24 -12.99 1.32
CA SER A 91 10.34 -13.16 -0.14
C SER A 91 9.20 -13.97 -0.73
N ASP A 92 8.73 -15.00 -0.05
CA ASP A 92 7.65 -15.86 -0.56
C ASP A 92 6.33 -15.10 -0.68
N VAL A 93 6.08 -14.17 0.25
CA VAL A 93 4.90 -13.31 0.21
C VAL A 93 5.01 -12.32 -0.95
N PHE A 94 6.14 -11.65 -1.12
CA PHE A 94 6.35 -10.74 -2.23
C PHE A 94 6.28 -11.46 -3.58
N LYS A 95 6.89 -12.64 -3.67
CA LYS A 95 6.78 -13.47 -4.87
C LYS A 95 5.32 -13.82 -5.19
N LYS A 96 4.56 -14.27 -4.20
CA LYS A 96 3.12 -14.59 -4.35
C LYS A 96 2.35 -13.42 -4.96
N TYR A 97 2.53 -12.19 -4.43
CA TYR A 97 1.79 -11.05 -4.92
C TYR A 97 2.32 -10.51 -6.25
N LYS A 98 3.62 -10.63 -6.50
CA LYS A 98 4.19 -10.35 -7.83
C LYS A 98 3.59 -11.27 -8.90
N ASP A 99 3.50 -12.58 -8.60
CA ASP A 99 2.91 -13.57 -9.50
C ASP A 99 1.41 -13.32 -9.72
N LYS A 100 0.70 -12.76 -8.75
CA LYS A 100 -0.69 -12.30 -8.87
C LYS A 100 -0.87 -10.99 -9.64
N GLY A 101 0.21 -10.30 -10.01
CA GLY A 101 0.15 -9.11 -10.83
C GLY A 101 0.53 -7.80 -10.15
N CYS A 102 0.86 -7.79 -8.85
CA CYS A 102 1.36 -6.59 -8.19
C CYS A 102 2.69 -6.12 -8.81
N LYS A 103 2.82 -4.80 -8.98
CA LYS A 103 3.96 -4.17 -9.68
C LYS A 103 4.96 -3.52 -8.74
N GLY A 104 4.63 -3.40 -7.46
CA GLY A 104 5.48 -2.77 -6.44
C GLY A 104 5.06 -3.17 -5.03
N ILE A 105 5.79 -2.64 -4.06
CA ILE A 105 5.62 -2.87 -2.64
C ILE A 105 5.36 -1.53 -1.94
N GLY A 106 4.39 -1.47 -1.06
CA GLY A 106 4.03 -0.28 -0.28
C GLY A 106 2.55 0.07 -0.39
N GLU A 107 2.09 1.09 0.28
CA GLU A 107 2.87 2.06 1.06
C GLU A 107 3.26 1.46 2.42
N VAL A 108 4.55 1.50 2.73
CA VAL A 108 5.06 1.07 4.04
C VAL A 108 4.89 2.23 5.03
N THR A 109 4.03 2.03 6.02
CA THR A 109 3.58 3.07 6.96
C THR A 109 3.99 2.80 8.40
N VAL A 110 4.83 1.81 8.61
CA VAL A 110 5.25 1.36 9.94
C VAL A 110 6.01 2.44 10.70
N ASN A 111 5.72 2.57 11.99
CA ASN A 111 6.45 3.46 12.88
C ASN A 111 7.71 2.77 13.43
N MET A 112 8.71 2.61 12.56
CA MET A 112 9.98 1.96 12.85
C MET A 112 11.12 2.71 12.17
N PRO A 113 12.28 2.90 12.83
CA PRO A 113 13.46 3.47 12.18
C PRO A 113 13.95 2.62 11.01
N PHE A 114 14.51 3.24 9.96
CA PHE A 114 15.06 2.51 8.81
C PHE A 114 16.14 1.48 9.18
N ASN A 115 16.88 1.71 10.25
CA ASN A 115 17.92 0.80 10.74
C ASN A 115 17.42 -0.23 11.76
N ASP A 116 16.11 -0.31 11.99
CA ASP A 116 15.53 -1.39 12.79
C ASP A 116 15.80 -2.75 12.12
N PRO A 117 16.18 -3.79 12.87
CA PRO A 117 16.44 -5.12 12.31
C PRO A 117 15.29 -5.71 11.46
N PHE A 118 14.04 -5.42 11.81
CA PHE A 118 12.88 -5.84 11.01
C PHE A 118 12.81 -5.09 9.68
N MET A 119 13.12 -3.78 9.68
CA MET A 119 13.16 -2.98 8.46
C MET A 119 14.31 -3.38 7.55
N LEU A 120 15.49 -3.66 8.11
CA LEU A 120 16.64 -4.15 7.34
C LEU A 120 16.33 -5.50 6.68
N ASN A 121 15.66 -6.40 7.39
CA ASN A 121 15.18 -7.66 6.83
C ASN A 121 14.14 -7.41 5.73
N PHE A 122 13.20 -6.49 5.95
CA PHE A 122 12.19 -6.13 4.97
C PHE A 122 12.86 -5.62 3.68
N PHE A 123 13.77 -4.67 3.76
CA PHE A 123 14.48 -4.11 2.59
C PHE A 123 15.28 -5.17 1.83
N LYS A 124 15.96 -6.07 2.54
CA LYS A 124 16.64 -7.22 1.92
C LYS A 124 15.69 -8.05 1.05
N HIS A 125 14.49 -8.32 1.55
CA HIS A 125 13.51 -9.11 0.80
C HIS A 125 12.84 -8.32 -0.33
N VAL A 126 12.69 -7.00 -0.20
CA VAL A 126 12.28 -6.10 -1.29
C VAL A 126 13.30 -6.13 -2.43
N GLU A 127 14.59 -6.04 -2.11
CA GLU A 127 15.69 -6.15 -3.08
C GLU A 127 15.64 -7.50 -3.83
N ILE A 128 15.48 -8.60 -3.12
CA ILE A 128 15.32 -9.94 -3.71
C ILE A 128 14.11 -10.00 -4.66
N ALA A 129 13.00 -9.38 -4.28
CA ALA A 129 11.78 -9.34 -5.11
C ALA A 129 11.96 -8.51 -6.38
N LYS A 130 12.93 -7.60 -6.43
CA LYS A 130 13.15 -6.67 -7.55
C LYS A 130 11.86 -5.93 -7.91
N MET A 131 11.23 -5.35 -6.92
CA MET A 131 10.03 -4.53 -7.06
C MET A 131 10.30 -3.13 -6.53
N PRO A 132 9.74 -2.08 -7.15
CA PRO A 132 9.81 -0.74 -6.59
C PRO A 132 9.16 -0.69 -5.21
N LEU A 133 9.65 0.19 -4.36
CA LEU A 133 9.19 0.38 -2.98
C LEU A 133 8.74 1.81 -2.77
N THR A 134 7.58 1.98 -2.14
CA THR A 134 7.14 3.26 -1.57
C THR A 134 6.96 3.13 -0.07
N PHE A 135 7.26 4.22 0.65
CA PHE A 135 7.04 4.30 2.09
C PHE A 135 6.59 5.70 2.49
N HIS A 136 5.86 5.75 3.57
CA HIS A 136 5.39 6.99 4.16
C HIS A 136 6.43 7.53 5.13
N ILE A 137 6.73 8.83 5.01
CA ILE A 137 7.52 9.55 6.00
C ILE A 137 6.61 10.60 6.63
N ALA A 138 6.24 10.39 7.89
CA ALA A 138 5.48 11.37 8.63
C ALA A 138 6.44 12.46 9.16
N HIS A 139 6.26 13.67 8.67
CA HIS A 139 6.94 14.84 9.20
C HIS A 139 5.99 15.58 10.17
N CYS A 140 5.69 14.95 11.28
CA CYS A 140 4.98 15.69 12.33
C CYS A 140 5.52 15.33 13.71
N ILE A 141 5.40 16.29 14.61
CA ILE A 141 5.84 16.19 16.00
C ILE A 141 5.11 15.06 16.72
N ASP A 142 3.90 14.73 16.28
CA ASP A 142 3.03 13.74 16.92
C ASP A 142 3.17 12.33 16.32
N ASN A 143 4.00 12.13 15.33
CA ASN A 143 4.37 10.87 14.67
C ASN A 143 3.31 9.77 14.81
N VAL A 144 2.18 9.95 14.14
CA VAL A 144 1.09 8.98 14.24
C VAL A 144 1.45 7.69 13.51
N TYR A 145 2.15 7.79 12.40
CA TYR A 145 2.65 6.66 11.61
C TYR A 145 3.72 7.13 10.62
N GLY A 146 4.47 6.19 10.07
CA GLY A 146 5.53 6.44 9.08
C GLY A 146 6.92 6.09 9.63
N ILE A 147 7.88 6.05 8.74
CA ILE A 147 9.27 5.70 9.03
C ILE A 147 10.07 6.94 9.38
#